data_6b049a2c457e45a9a69d547031c6a933
#
_entry.id   6b049a2c457e45a9a69d547031c6a933
#
_cell.length_a   1.000
_cell.length_b   1.000
_cell.length_c   1.000
_cell.angle_alpha   90.00
_cell.angle_beta   90.00
_cell.angle_gamma   90.00
#
_symmetry.space_group_name_H-M   'P 1'
#
loop_
_entity.id
_entity.type
_entity.pdbx_description
1 polymer ?
#
loop_
_entity_poly.entity_id
_entity_poly.type
_entity_poly.pdbx_seq_one_letter_code
_entity_poly.pdbx_strand_id
1 'polypeptide(L)'
;MDLGLKGRVALVAASSQGLGKACALELAREGAKVVICARDAESLAATAAEITAATGGEVTWMAIDLTDPVQIRHLADEVVRRHSRIDILVTNAGGPPSGYFDDFDDEAWFTAHQLTLMSAVRLIRAVLPAMRAQQWGRIVNITSVSVKQPLDNLLLSNVYRPGVVGLAKTLSAQVAGDGITVNNVAPGYTRTARVVELTEARAAREGKTVDEVLAETASSFPMQRMGEPEELAALVAFLASERASYITGTTIQVDGGAYRGLM
;
A
#
# COMPACT_ATOMS: atom_id res chain seq x y z
N MET A 1 -10.29 15.17 -14.44
CA MET A 1 -10.45 13.93 -15.26
C MET A 1 -11.42 13.05 -14.49
N ASP A 2 -12.47 12.54 -15.13
CA ASP A 2 -13.32 11.55 -14.47
C ASP A 2 -12.60 10.19 -14.47
N LEU A 3 -12.36 9.64 -13.29
CA LEU A 3 -11.71 8.35 -13.08
C LEU A 3 -12.68 7.16 -13.10
N GLY A 4 -14.00 7.41 -13.08
CA GLY A 4 -15.03 6.36 -13.06
C GLY A 4 -15.07 5.57 -11.74
N LEU A 5 -14.66 6.19 -10.63
CA LEU A 5 -14.59 5.53 -9.31
C LEU A 5 -15.85 5.72 -8.47
N LYS A 6 -16.75 6.61 -8.86
CA LYS A 6 -17.97 6.90 -8.12
C LYS A 6 -18.83 5.64 -7.91
N GLY A 7 -19.08 5.31 -6.65
CA GLY A 7 -19.86 4.13 -6.25
C GLY A 7 -19.11 2.79 -6.29
N ARG A 8 -17.85 2.75 -6.72
CA ARG A 8 -16.97 1.59 -6.60
C ARG A 8 -16.66 1.31 -5.14
N VAL A 9 -16.45 0.06 -4.77
CA VAL A 9 -16.10 -0.38 -3.41
C VAL A 9 -14.61 -0.65 -3.34
N ALA A 10 -13.90 0.11 -2.51
CA ALA A 10 -12.46 -0.01 -2.32
C ALA A 10 -12.12 -0.54 -0.92
N LEU A 11 -11.37 -1.63 -0.87
CA LEU A 11 -10.75 -2.16 0.34
C LEU A 11 -9.29 -1.71 0.39
N VAL A 12 -8.93 -0.96 1.43
CA VAL A 12 -7.58 -0.43 1.63
C VAL A 12 -6.97 -1.02 2.90
N ALA A 13 -5.88 -1.76 2.77
CA ALA A 13 -5.21 -2.41 3.90
C ALA A 13 -4.19 -1.48 4.58
N ALA A 14 -3.97 -1.69 5.90
CA ALA A 14 -3.06 -0.91 6.76
C ALA A 14 -3.26 0.61 6.59
N SER A 15 -4.47 1.07 6.75
CA SER A 15 -4.93 2.40 6.33
C SER A 15 -5.37 3.32 7.47
N SER A 16 -4.96 3.03 8.73
CA SER A 16 -5.17 3.95 9.85
C SER A 16 -4.26 5.19 9.81
N GLN A 17 -3.19 5.17 9.01
CA GLN A 17 -2.25 6.28 8.84
C GLN A 17 -1.41 6.16 7.57
N GLY A 18 -0.57 7.15 7.28
CA GLY A 18 0.46 7.11 6.23
C GLY A 18 -0.11 6.87 4.83
N LEU A 19 0.58 6.04 4.05
CA LEU A 19 0.24 5.80 2.63
C LEU A 19 -1.14 5.18 2.46
N GLY A 20 -1.51 4.23 3.33
CA GLY A 20 -2.83 3.60 3.28
C GLY A 20 -3.97 4.59 3.53
N LYS A 21 -3.82 5.47 4.54
CA LYS A 21 -4.78 6.55 4.81
C LYS A 21 -4.90 7.52 3.63
N ALA A 22 -3.77 7.93 3.05
CA ALA A 22 -3.78 8.83 1.89
C ALA A 22 -4.49 8.19 0.68
N CYS A 23 -4.23 6.90 0.41
CA CYS A 23 -4.94 6.18 -0.65
C CYS A 23 -6.44 6.08 -0.38
N ALA A 24 -6.84 5.80 0.87
CA ALA A 24 -8.25 5.75 1.26
C ALA A 24 -8.94 7.12 1.08
N LEU A 25 -8.28 8.21 1.48
CA LEU A 25 -8.76 9.57 1.31
C LEU A 25 -8.95 9.92 -0.17
N GLU A 26 -7.96 9.63 -1.02
CA GLU A 26 -8.02 9.97 -2.44
C GLU A 26 -9.12 9.17 -3.16
N LEU A 27 -9.24 7.86 -2.88
CA LEU A 27 -10.32 7.05 -3.41
C LEU A 27 -11.72 7.55 -2.97
N ALA A 28 -11.84 8.01 -1.72
CA ALA A 28 -13.08 8.61 -1.22
C ALA A 28 -13.39 9.96 -1.90
N ARG A 29 -12.39 10.80 -2.18
CA ARG A 29 -12.54 12.06 -2.95
C ARG A 29 -13.07 11.81 -4.36
N GLU A 30 -12.65 10.70 -4.97
CA GLU A 30 -13.13 10.25 -6.28
C GLU A 30 -14.51 9.55 -6.22
N GLY A 31 -15.14 9.53 -5.04
CA GLY A 31 -16.50 9.03 -4.82
C GLY A 31 -16.62 7.52 -4.63
N ALA A 32 -15.52 6.82 -4.39
CA ALA A 32 -15.58 5.41 -4.00
C ALA A 32 -16.11 5.26 -2.56
N LYS A 33 -16.79 4.14 -2.31
CA LYS A 33 -17.11 3.65 -0.95
C LYS A 33 -15.88 2.96 -0.42
N VAL A 34 -15.34 3.42 0.69
CA VAL A 34 -14.03 2.95 1.18
C VAL A 34 -14.19 2.13 2.45
N VAL A 35 -13.57 0.97 2.46
CA VAL A 35 -13.40 0.14 3.66
C VAL A 35 -11.93 0.17 4.04
N ILE A 36 -11.62 0.67 5.23
CA ILE A 36 -10.25 0.71 5.76
C ILE A 36 -10.05 -0.37 6.81
N CYS A 37 -8.84 -0.93 6.89
CA CYS A 37 -8.50 -1.89 7.93
C CYS A 37 -7.07 -1.71 8.45
N ALA A 38 -6.90 -1.97 9.74
CA ALA A 38 -5.64 -2.01 10.48
C ALA A 38 -5.86 -2.72 11.81
N ARG A 39 -4.85 -2.77 12.69
CA ARG A 39 -4.97 -3.45 13.99
C ARG A 39 -5.67 -2.60 15.05
N ASP A 40 -5.42 -1.30 15.04
CA ASP A 40 -5.90 -0.38 16.07
C ASP A 40 -7.26 0.22 15.70
N ALA A 41 -8.28 -0.13 16.48
CA ALA A 41 -9.66 0.27 16.24
C ALA A 41 -9.89 1.77 16.46
N GLU A 42 -9.22 2.38 17.44
CA GLU A 42 -9.38 3.80 17.76
C GLU A 42 -8.84 4.68 16.62
N SER A 43 -7.62 4.38 16.17
CA SER A 43 -7.02 5.06 15.02
C SER A 43 -7.83 4.88 13.74
N LEU A 44 -8.43 3.70 13.51
CA LEU A 44 -9.31 3.46 12.36
C LEU A 44 -10.58 4.28 12.44
N ALA A 45 -11.23 4.33 13.61
CA ALA A 45 -12.45 5.12 13.81
C ALA A 45 -12.18 6.62 13.57
N ALA A 46 -11.08 7.13 14.12
CA ALA A 46 -10.65 8.52 13.90
C ALA A 46 -10.37 8.80 12.42
N THR A 47 -9.64 7.92 11.74
CA THR A 47 -9.32 8.05 10.31
C THR A 47 -10.58 7.99 9.43
N ALA A 48 -11.51 7.07 9.73
CA ALA A 48 -12.77 6.99 8.99
C ALA A 48 -13.60 8.27 9.14
N ALA A 49 -13.69 8.81 10.35
CA ALA A 49 -14.39 10.07 10.63
C ALA A 49 -13.74 11.25 9.89
N GLU A 50 -12.41 11.33 9.90
CA GLU A 50 -11.66 12.38 9.20
C GLU A 50 -11.89 12.33 7.68
N ILE A 51 -11.79 11.14 7.07
CA ILE A 51 -12.02 10.99 5.63
C ILE A 51 -13.47 11.31 5.28
N THR A 52 -14.42 10.84 6.08
CA THR A 52 -15.85 11.15 5.87
C THR A 52 -16.10 12.66 5.96
N ALA A 53 -15.54 13.35 6.95
CA ALA A 53 -15.69 14.80 7.10
C ALA A 53 -15.06 15.57 5.92
N ALA A 54 -13.92 15.10 5.40
CA ALA A 54 -13.21 15.75 4.30
C ALA A 54 -13.86 15.53 2.92
N THR A 55 -14.61 14.45 2.73
CA THR A 55 -15.09 14.03 1.40
C THR A 55 -16.62 13.94 1.30
N GLY A 56 -17.32 13.80 2.42
CA GLY A 56 -18.72 13.42 2.46
C GLY A 56 -19.00 11.98 2.02
N GLY A 57 -17.93 11.20 1.77
CA GLY A 57 -18.02 9.83 1.26
C GLY A 57 -18.36 8.79 2.33
N GLU A 58 -18.79 7.61 1.89
CA GLU A 58 -19.05 6.47 2.77
C GLU A 58 -17.73 5.77 3.11
N VAL A 59 -17.29 5.88 4.37
CA VAL A 59 -16.08 5.22 4.88
C VAL A 59 -16.44 4.33 6.05
N THR A 60 -16.09 3.06 5.95
CA THR A 60 -16.28 2.07 7.02
C THR A 60 -14.94 1.45 7.38
N TRP A 61 -14.86 0.79 8.55
CA TRP A 61 -13.61 0.21 8.99
C TRP A 61 -13.80 -1.12 9.71
N MET A 62 -12.73 -1.92 9.75
CA MET A 62 -12.65 -3.15 10.51
C MET A 62 -11.25 -3.31 11.11
N ALA A 63 -11.18 -3.54 12.41
CA ALA A 63 -9.91 -3.85 13.09
C ALA A 63 -9.55 -5.32 12.83
N ILE A 64 -8.40 -5.55 12.16
CA ILE A 64 -7.89 -6.88 11.85
C ILE A 64 -6.37 -6.92 11.90
N ASP A 65 -5.82 -8.10 12.15
CA ASP A 65 -4.40 -8.40 11.91
C ASP A 65 -4.21 -9.01 10.52
N LEU A 66 -3.42 -8.34 9.69
CA LEU A 66 -3.09 -8.79 8.32
C LEU A 66 -2.19 -10.04 8.29
N THR A 67 -1.67 -10.49 9.42
CA THR A 67 -0.96 -11.78 9.52
C THR A 67 -1.91 -12.96 9.74
N ASP A 68 -3.13 -12.70 10.17
CA ASP A 68 -4.16 -13.71 10.44
C ASP A 68 -5.01 -14.01 9.18
N PRO A 69 -4.92 -15.22 8.61
CA PRO A 69 -5.69 -15.58 7.42
C PRO A 69 -7.19 -15.67 7.65
N VAL A 70 -7.64 -15.93 8.89
CA VAL A 70 -9.06 -16.03 9.23
C VAL A 70 -9.68 -14.64 9.25
N GLN A 71 -9.00 -13.67 9.88
CA GLN A 71 -9.46 -12.29 9.93
C GLN A 71 -9.49 -11.64 8.54
N ILE A 72 -8.51 -11.92 7.66
CA ILE A 72 -8.52 -11.42 6.26
C ILE A 72 -9.72 -11.97 5.51
N ARG A 73 -10.03 -13.26 5.65
CA ARG A 73 -11.21 -13.85 4.99
C ARG A 73 -12.49 -13.22 5.50
N HIS A 74 -12.64 -13.11 6.82
CA HIS A 74 -13.79 -12.47 7.44
C HIS A 74 -13.97 -11.02 6.98
N LEU A 75 -12.88 -10.25 6.83
CA LEU A 75 -12.93 -8.89 6.28
C LEU A 75 -13.53 -8.88 4.88
N ALA A 76 -13.03 -9.73 3.96
CA ALA A 76 -13.53 -9.77 2.59
C ALA A 76 -15.00 -10.20 2.53
N ASP A 77 -15.38 -11.22 3.30
CA ASP A 77 -16.75 -11.70 3.41
C ASP A 77 -17.71 -10.60 3.91
N GLU A 78 -17.28 -9.83 4.93
CA GLU A 78 -18.07 -8.73 5.47
C GLU A 78 -18.22 -7.57 4.47
N VAL A 79 -17.18 -7.25 3.71
CA VAL A 79 -17.27 -6.23 2.64
C VAL A 79 -18.27 -6.69 1.57
N VAL A 80 -18.19 -7.94 1.12
CA VAL A 80 -19.13 -8.49 0.14
C VAL A 80 -20.55 -8.52 0.72
N ARG A 81 -20.73 -8.92 1.97
CA ARG A 81 -22.04 -8.93 2.64
C ARG A 81 -22.67 -7.53 2.68
N ARG A 82 -21.88 -6.50 2.95
CA ARG A 82 -22.37 -5.12 3.12
C ARG A 82 -22.60 -4.41 1.80
N HIS A 83 -21.74 -4.60 0.82
CA HIS A 83 -21.74 -3.84 -0.43
C HIS A 83 -22.05 -4.69 -1.66
N SER A 84 -22.18 -6.02 -1.53
CA SER A 84 -22.40 -7.00 -2.61
C SER A 84 -21.28 -7.05 -3.66
N ARG A 85 -20.16 -6.34 -3.44
CA ARG A 85 -19.04 -6.25 -4.36
C ARG A 85 -17.74 -5.81 -3.67
N ILE A 86 -16.61 -6.09 -4.31
CA ILE A 86 -15.31 -5.46 -4.04
C ILE A 86 -14.69 -5.15 -5.41
N ASP A 87 -14.50 -3.87 -5.70
CA ASP A 87 -13.97 -3.43 -6.99
C ASP A 87 -12.45 -3.19 -6.94
N ILE A 88 -12.00 -2.59 -5.86
CA ILE A 88 -10.63 -2.13 -5.71
C ILE A 88 -10.04 -2.74 -4.45
N LEU A 89 -8.83 -3.29 -4.59
CA LEU A 89 -8.00 -3.70 -3.46
C LEU A 89 -6.69 -2.91 -3.51
N VAL A 90 -6.40 -2.19 -2.44
CA VAL A 90 -5.08 -1.63 -2.20
C VAL A 90 -4.41 -2.48 -1.12
N THR A 91 -3.44 -3.32 -1.51
CA THR A 91 -2.64 -4.04 -0.51
C THR A 91 -1.56 -3.12 0.02
N ASN A 92 -1.46 -3.06 1.31
CA ASN A 92 -0.46 -2.33 2.05
C ASN A 92 -0.22 -3.05 3.37
N ALA A 93 0.96 -2.93 3.92
CA ALA A 93 1.29 -3.44 5.23
C ALA A 93 2.34 -2.55 5.89
N GLY A 94 2.43 -2.58 7.20
CA GLY A 94 3.56 -1.99 7.92
C GLY A 94 4.88 -2.57 7.39
N GLY A 95 5.94 -1.77 7.36
CA GLY A 95 7.26 -2.29 6.99
C GLY A 95 7.78 -3.26 8.06
N PRO A 96 8.53 -4.31 7.66
CA PRO A 96 9.28 -5.11 8.62
C PRO A 96 10.35 -4.26 9.31
N PRO A 97 10.93 -4.72 10.43
CA PRO A 97 12.00 -4.00 11.10
C PRO A 97 13.18 -3.76 10.15
N SER A 98 13.87 -2.64 10.36
CA SER A 98 15.12 -2.32 9.67
C SER A 98 16.27 -3.06 10.35
N GLY A 99 17.26 -3.49 9.57
CA GLY A 99 18.44 -4.20 10.08
C GLY A 99 19.20 -4.90 8.97
N TYR A 100 20.33 -5.50 9.35
CA TYR A 100 21.24 -6.28 8.54
C TYR A 100 21.02 -7.79 8.78
N PHE A 101 21.77 -8.64 8.11
CA PHE A 101 21.56 -10.08 8.14
C PHE A 101 21.68 -10.68 9.56
N ASP A 102 22.69 -10.25 10.30
CA ASP A 102 22.99 -10.76 11.64
C ASP A 102 22.02 -10.24 12.73
N ASP A 103 21.18 -9.24 12.39
CA ASP A 103 20.21 -8.68 13.33
C ASP A 103 18.89 -9.50 13.42
N PHE A 104 18.71 -10.49 12.54
CA PHE A 104 17.44 -11.20 12.39
C PHE A 104 17.55 -12.70 12.59
N ASP A 105 16.79 -13.21 13.55
CA ASP A 105 16.55 -14.63 13.75
C ASP A 105 15.42 -15.16 12.82
N ASP A 106 15.20 -16.47 12.85
CA ASP A 106 14.16 -17.14 12.04
C ASP A 106 12.76 -16.61 12.32
N GLU A 107 12.47 -16.17 13.56
CA GLU A 107 11.17 -15.60 13.93
C GLU A 107 10.93 -14.25 13.26
N ALA A 108 11.94 -13.39 13.22
CA ALA A 108 11.88 -12.11 12.52
C ALA A 108 11.64 -12.33 11.00
N TRP A 109 12.33 -13.30 10.39
CA TRP A 109 12.12 -13.70 9.01
C TRP A 109 10.70 -14.21 8.77
N PHE A 110 10.21 -15.10 9.61
CA PHE A 110 8.85 -15.63 9.49
C PHE A 110 7.79 -14.54 9.65
N THR A 111 7.94 -13.66 10.62
CA THR A 111 7.02 -12.55 10.85
C THR A 111 6.99 -11.58 9.68
N ALA A 112 8.16 -11.22 9.14
CA ALA A 112 8.26 -10.36 7.96
C ALA A 112 7.63 -11.00 6.72
N HIS A 113 7.80 -12.32 6.52
CA HIS A 113 7.14 -13.08 5.47
C HIS A 113 5.62 -13.02 5.58
N GLN A 114 5.07 -13.27 6.79
CA GLN A 114 3.62 -13.22 7.02
C GLN A 114 3.05 -11.83 6.76
N LEU A 115 3.72 -10.79 7.25
CA LEU A 115 3.26 -9.42 7.15
C LEU A 115 3.40 -8.84 5.73
N THR A 116 4.53 -9.06 5.06
CA THR A 116 4.84 -8.36 3.81
C THR A 116 4.34 -9.12 2.58
N LEU A 117 4.58 -10.44 2.52
CA LEU A 117 4.23 -11.24 1.34
C LEU A 117 2.87 -11.94 1.51
N MET A 118 2.70 -12.69 2.61
CA MET A 118 1.50 -13.49 2.78
C MET A 118 0.24 -12.68 3.01
N SER A 119 0.34 -11.50 3.60
CA SER A 119 -0.79 -10.57 3.71
C SER A 119 -1.34 -10.19 2.33
N ALA A 120 -0.47 -9.81 1.38
CA ALA A 120 -0.86 -9.49 0.00
C ALA A 120 -1.47 -10.72 -0.71
N VAL A 121 -0.82 -11.88 -0.60
CA VAL A 121 -1.35 -13.15 -1.17
C VAL A 121 -2.75 -13.46 -0.66
N ARG A 122 -2.97 -13.33 0.65
CA ARG A 122 -4.25 -13.67 1.29
C ARG A 122 -5.34 -12.65 0.97
N LEU A 123 -5.03 -11.35 1.00
CA LEU A 123 -5.96 -10.30 0.60
C LEU A 123 -6.41 -10.49 -0.85
N ILE A 124 -5.48 -10.66 -1.77
CA ILE A 124 -5.79 -10.90 -3.18
C ILE A 124 -6.67 -12.15 -3.35
N ARG A 125 -6.29 -13.26 -2.72
CA ARG A 125 -7.07 -14.51 -2.77
C ARG A 125 -8.49 -14.32 -2.25
N ALA A 126 -8.67 -13.52 -1.22
CA ALA A 126 -9.99 -13.28 -0.61
C ALA A 126 -10.92 -12.44 -1.50
N VAL A 127 -10.39 -11.48 -2.27
CA VAL A 127 -11.21 -10.59 -3.09
C VAL A 127 -11.43 -11.09 -4.53
N LEU A 128 -10.51 -11.91 -5.06
CA LEU A 128 -10.57 -12.39 -6.45
C LEU A 128 -11.90 -13.05 -6.85
N PRO A 129 -12.55 -13.89 -6.01
CA PRO A 129 -13.83 -14.48 -6.39
C PRO A 129 -14.92 -13.44 -6.71
N ALA A 130 -15.02 -12.38 -5.90
CA ALA A 130 -15.98 -11.30 -6.13
C ALA A 130 -15.61 -10.49 -7.39
N MET A 131 -14.34 -10.16 -7.60
CA MET A 131 -13.89 -9.46 -8.80
C MET A 131 -14.14 -10.26 -10.08
N ARG A 132 -13.90 -11.58 -10.07
CA ARG A 132 -14.20 -12.46 -11.20
C ARG A 132 -15.69 -12.54 -11.50
N ALA A 133 -16.54 -12.68 -10.48
CA ALA A 133 -17.98 -12.74 -10.65
C ALA A 133 -18.56 -11.49 -11.32
N GLN A 134 -17.96 -10.32 -11.07
CA GLN A 134 -18.37 -9.04 -11.67
C GLN A 134 -17.61 -8.66 -12.94
N GLN A 135 -16.63 -9.49 -13.38
CA GLN A 135 -15.74 -9.25 -14.55
C GLN A 135 -15.07 -7.86 -14.51
N TRP A 136 -14.70 -7.43 -13.33
CA TRP A 136 -14.03 -6.17 -13.09
C TRP A 136 -13.26 -6.18 -11.77
N GLY A 137 -12.04 -5.72 -11.76
CA GLY A 137 -11.24 -5.56 -10.55
C GLY A 137 -10.00 -4.72 -10.78
N ARG A 138 -9.57 -4.04 -9.72
CA ARG A 138 -8.32 -3.27 -9.69
C ARG A 138 -7.55 -3.63 -8.42
N ILE A 139 -6.39 -4.22 -8.59
CA ILE A 139 -5.50 -4.58 -7.49
C ILE A 139 -4.24 -3.72 -7.60
N VAL A 140 -3.98 -2.91 -6.59
CA VAL A 140 -2.81 -2.06 -6.51
C VAL A 140 -2.02 -2.42 -5.25
N ASN A 141 -0.81 -2.92 -5.41
CA ASN A 141 0.06 -3.28 -4.29
C ASN A 141 1.01 -2.12 -3.98
N ILE A 142 1.01 -1.63 -2.75
CA ILE A 142 2.03 -0.68 -2.28
C ILE A 142 3.26 -1.49 -1.88
N THR A 143 4.34 -1.33 -2.63
CA THR A 143 5.61 -2.01 -2.41
C THR A 143 6.68 -1.05 -1.86
N SER A 144 7.80 -0.90 -2.53
CA SER A 144 8.90 0.01 -2.21
C SER A 144 9.84 0.11 -3.42
N VAL A 145 10.60 1.18 -3.55
CA VAL A 145 11.73 1.24 -4.50
C VAL A 145 12.77 0.15 -4.24
N SER A 146 12.76 -0.46 -3.05
CA SER A 146 13.60 -1.62 -2.74
C SER A 146 13.35 -2.84 -3.64
N VAL A 147 12.25 -2.87 -4.40
CA VAL A 147 11.99 -3.90 -5.42
C VAL A 147 12.79 -3.69 -6.70
N LYS A 148 13.36 -2.51 -6.90
CA LYS A 148 14.19 -2.14 -8.05
C LYS A 148 15.68 -2.16 -7.72
N GLN A 149 16.05 -1.73 -6.49
CA GLN A 149 17.41 -1.78 -5.98
C GLN A 149 17.37 -2.00 -4.46
N PRO A 150 18.25 -2.82 -3.90
CA PRO A 150 18.35 -2.96 -2.45
C PRO A 150 18.60 -1.62 -1.77
N LEU A 151 17.95 -1.41 -0.64
CA LEU A 151 18.20 -0.27 0.25
C LEU A 151 18.96 -0.76 1.47
N ASP A 152 19.97 0.00 1.88
CA ASP A 152 20.74 -0.32 3.08
C ASP A 152 19.84 -0.46 4.29
N ASN A 153 20.20 -1.38 5.18
CA ASN A 153 19.51 -1.66 6.42
C ASN A 153 18.02 -2.03 6.29
N LEU A 154 17.53 -2.41 5.08
CA LEU A 154 16.16 -2.86 4.84
C LEU A 154 16.09 -4.29 4.31
N LEU A 155 16.93 -5.19 4.85
CA LEU A 155 17.11 -6.55 4.34
C LEU A 155 15.80 -7.31 4.15
N LEU A 156 14.95 -7.38 5.17
CA LEU A 156 13.68 -8.11 5.10
C LEU A 156 12.73 -7.53 4.03
N SER A 157 12.72 -6.20 3.89
CA SER A 157 11.95 -5.51 2.83
C SER A 157 12.51 -5.83 1.44
N ASN A 158 13.83 -5.79 1.28
CA ASN A 158 14.52 -6.11 0.02
C ASN A 158 14.25 -7.55 -0.45
N VAL A 159 14.00 -8.48 0.48
CA VAL A 159 13.72 -9.88 0.15
C VAL A 159 12.23 -10.11 -0.15
N TYR A 160 11.32 -9.63 0.69
CA TYR A 160 9.92 -10.02 0.57
C TYR A 160 9.08 -9.16 -0.39
N ARG A 161 9.40 -7.88 -0.56
CA ARG A 161 8.63 -7.01 -1.48
C ARG A 161 8.82 -7.37 -2.97
N PRO A 162 10.00 -7.80 -3.46
CA PRO A 162 10.11 -8.37 -4.81
C PRO A 162 9.22 -9.59 -5.03
N GLY A 163 8.97 -10.39 -3.99
CA GLY A 163 7.99 -11.49 -4.06
C GLY A 163 6.57 -11.01 -4.39
N VAL A 164 6.14 -9.85 -3.85
CA VAL A 164 4.84 -9.23 -4.21
C VAL A 164 4.84 -8.79 -5.67
N VAL A 165 5.95 -8.25 -6.17
CA VAL A 165 6.07 -7.85 -7.59
C VAL A 165 5.98 -9.08 -8.51
N GLY A 166 6.68 -10.16 -8.17
CA GLY A 166 6.60 -11.43 -8.90
C GLY A 166 5.18 -12.02 -8.92
N LEU A 167 4.50 -12.00 -7.76
CA LEU A 167 3.10 -12.38 -7.64
C LEU A 167 2.21 -11.53 -8.57
N ALA A 168 2.32 -10.21 -8.49
CA ALA A 168 1.51 -9.29 -9.28
C ALA A 168 1.72 -9.48 -10.78
N LYS A 169 2.98 -9.62 -11.21
CA LYS A 169 3.31 -9.85 -12.63
C LYS A 169 2.73 -11.15 -13.15
N THR A 170 2.85 -12.23 -12.40
CA THR A 170 2.32 -13.54 -12.78
C THR A 170 0.79 -13.53 -12.79
N LEU A 171 0.18 -12.99 -11.74
CA LEU A 171 -1.27 -12.96 -11.58
C LEU A 171 -1.95 -12.07 -12.65
N SER A 172 -1.31 -10.96 -13.02
CA SER A 172 -1.88 -10.04 -14.02
C SER A 172 -2.22 -10.73 -15.34
N ALA A 173 -1.38 -11.67 -15.80
CA ALA A 173 -1.66 -12.44 -17.01
C ALA A 173 -2.80 -13.47 -16.81
N GLN A 174 -2.95 -14.00 -15.60
CA GLN A 174 -3.97 -15.01 -15.30
C GLN A 174 -5.39 -14.45 -15.16
N VAL A 175 -5.52 -13.16 -14.81
CA VAL A 175 -6.81 -12.54 -14.50
C VAL A 175 -7.20 -11.42 -15.47
N ALA A 176 -6.34 -11.10 -16.45
CA ALA A 176 -6.62 -10.05 -17.43
C ALA A 176 -7.91 -10.31 -18.23
N GLY A 177 -8.15 -11.57 -18.59
CA GLY A 177 -9.39 -12.00 -19.29
C GLY A 177 -10.66 -11.82 -18.45
N ASP A 178 -10.53 -11.72 -17.13
CA ASP A 178 -11.64 -11.46 -16.19
C ASP A 178 -11.87 -9.92 -15.99
N GLY A 179 -11.23 -9.06 -16.77
CA GLY A 179 -11.31 -7.60 -16.63
C GLY A 179 -10.61 -7.05 -15.38
N ILE A 180 -9.68 -7.82 -14.81
CA ILE A 180 -8.95 -7.48 -13.59
C ILE A 180 -7.52 -7.04 -13.92
N THR A 181 -7.10 -5.87 -13.41
CA THR A 181 -5.71 -5.43 -13.49
C THR A 181 -4.99 -5.58 -12.16
N VAL A 182 -3.69 -5.89 -12.21
CA VAL A 182 -2.85 -6.04 -11.02
C VAL A 182 -1.56 -5.26 -11.23
N ASN A 183 -1.37 -4.20 -10.46
CA ASN A 183 -0.22 -3.31 -10.58
C ASN A 183 0.44 -3.06 -9.22
N ASN A 184 1.69 -2.60 -9.24
CA ASN A 184 2.43 -2.22 -8.05
C ASN A 184 2.80 -0.74 -8.13
N VAL A 185 2.74 -0.07 -6.99
CA VAL A 185 3.31 1.25 -6.78
C VAL A 185 4.48 1.11 -5.82
N ALA A 186 5.62 1.64 -6.21
CA ALA A 186 6.88 1.55 -5.47
C ALA A 186 7.28 2.94 -4.93
N PRO A 187 6.85 3.29 -3.69
CA PRO A 187 7.26 4.54 -3.07
C PRO A 187 8.76 4.60 -2.81
N GLY A 188 9.33 5.78 -3.01
CA GLY A 188 10.59 6.19 -2.43
C GLY A 188 10.40 6.70 -0.99
N TYR A 189 11.22 7.66 -0.59
CA TYR A 189 11.08 8.31 0.69
C TYR A 189 9.88 9.28 0.65
N THR A 190 8.81 8.87 1.34
CA THR A 190 7.57 9.63 1.45
C THR A 190 7.37 10.02 2.91
N ARG A 191 6.96 11.25 3.18
CA ARG A 191 6.78 11.82 4.53
C ARG A 191 5.61 11.15 5.25
N THR A 192 5.93 10.10 6.01
CA THR A 192 5.00 9.33 6.84
C THR A 192 5.52 9.28 8.27
N ALA A 193 4.66 8.96 9.24
CA ALA A 193 5.07 8.77 10.64
C ALA A 193 6.25 7.77 10.74
N ARG A 194 6.23 6.70 9.95
CA ARG A 194 7.33 5.71 9.91
C ARG A 194 8.66 6.31 9.47
N VAL A 195 8.66 7.20 8.48
CA VAL A 195 9.90 7.85 8.03
C VAL A 195 10.40 8.84 9.08
N VAL A 196 9.48 9.54 9.77
CA VAL A 196 9.85 10.41 10.90
C VAL A 196 10.53 9.61 12.01
N GLU A 197 9.95 8.50 12.47
CA GLU A 197 10.54 7.60 13.48
C GLU A 197 11.94 7.11 13.06
N LEU A 198 12.11 6.68 11.80
CA LEU A 198 13.41 6.24 11.29
C LEU A 198 14.43 7.37 11.24
N THR A 199 13.96 8.58 10.92
CA THR A 199 14.81 9.78 10.89
C THR A 199 15.23 10.18 12.30
N GLU A 200 14.34 10.15 13.29
CA GLU A 200 14.65 10.39 14.70
C GLU A 200 15.70 9.39 15.23
N ALA A 201 15.51 8.10 14.94
CA ALA A 201 16.47 7.07 15.32
C ALA A 201 17.83 7.27 14.67
N ARG A 202 17.87 7.70 13.40
CA ARG A 202 19.11 8.03 12.70
C ARG A 202 19.78 9.26 13.30
N ALA A 203 19.02 10.33 13.55
CA ALA A 203 19.50 11.57 14.15
C ALA A 203 20.17 11.32 15.51
N ALA A 204 19.50 10.54 16.37
CA ALA A 204 20.05 10.16 17.68
C ALA A 204 21.37 9.38 17.56
N ARG A 205 21.45 8.43 16.61
CA ARG A 205 22.67 7.63 16.37
C ARG A 205 23.83 8.46 15.82
N GLU A 206 23.54 9.43 14.95
CA GLU A 206 24.54 10.27 14.28
C GLU A 206 24.88 11.55 15.07
N GLY A 207 24.20 11.83 16.18
CA GLY A 207 24.37 13.07 16.96
C GLY A 207 23.94 14.34 16.20
N LYS A 208 22.99 14.20 15.29
CA LYS A 208 22.42 15.27 14.47
C LYS A 208 21.03 15.63 14.93
N THR A 209 20.53 16.78 14.48
CA THR A 209 19.10 17.11 14.59
C THR A 209 18.27 16.37 13.54
N VAL A 210 16.98 16.20 13.80
CA VAL A 210 16.04 15.60 12.85
C VAL A 210 16.00 16.39 11.54
N ASP A 211 16.02 17.72 11.64
CA ASP A 211 15.99 18.62 10.46
C ASP A 211 17.25 18.48 9.60
N GLU A 212 18.43 18.31 10.19
CA GLU A 212 19.66 18.05 9.44
C GLU A 212 19.59 16.73 8.69
N VAL A 213 19.11 15.66 9.33
CA VAL A 213 18.95 14.34 8.68
C VAL A 213 17.89 14.38 7.59
N LEU A 214 16.79 15.12 7.79
CA LEU A 214 15.77 15.33 6.76
C LEU A 214 16.30 16.08 5.56
N ALA A 215 17.06 17.15 5.79
CA ALA A 215 17.69 17.95 4.73
C ALA A 215 18.72 17.14 3.93
N GLU A 216 19.58 16.37 4.62
CA GLU A 216 20.54 15.46 3.98
C GLU A 216 19.82 14.41 3.12
N THR A 217 18.77 13.80 3.68
CA THR A 217 17.97 12.80 2.96
C THR A 217 17.33 13.41 1.73
N ALA A 218 16.70 14.57 1.88
CA ALA A 218 16.05 15.29 0.79
C ALA A 218 17.05 15.68 -0.33
N SER A 219 18.25 16.15 0.04
CA SER A 219 19.29 16.55 -0.92
C SER A 219 19.85 15.38 -1.72
N SER A 220 19.69 14.14 -1.25
CA SER A 220 20.14 12.95 -1.96
C SER A 220 19.24 12.57 -3.15
N PHE A 221 18.05 13.13 -3.24
CA PHE A 221 17.10 12.88 -4.32
C PHE A 221 17.20 13.94 -5.41
N PRO A 222 16.97 13.58 -6.69
CA PRO A 222 16.96 14.56 -7.79
C PRO A 222 15.95 15.69 -7.57
N MET A 223 14.78 15.40 -7.00
CA MET A 223 13.76 16.43 -6.68
C MET A 223 14.08 17.22 -5.39
N GLN A 224 15.16 16.91 -4.66
CA GLN A 224 15.63 17.59 -3.45
C GLN A 224 14.57 17.76 -2.36
N ARG A 225 13.60 16.85 -2.32
CA ARG A 225 12.55 16.76 -1.30
C ARG A 225 12.06 15.33 -1.14
N MET A 226 11.44 15.07 -0.02
CA MET A 226 10.64 13.85 0.14
C MET A 226 9.31 14.00 -0.62
N GLY A 227 8.73 12.87 -1.02
CA GLY A 227 7.37 12.84 -1.53
C GLY A 227 6.34 13.03 -0.40
N GLU A 228 5.15 13.49 -0.75
CA GLU A 228 4.01 13.52 0.15
C GLU A 228 3.12 12.28 -0.12
N PRO A 229 2.42 11.74 0.90
CA PRO A 229 1.55 10.59 0.74
C PRO A 229 0.49 10.74 -0.36
N GLU A 230 0.00 11.95 -0.57
CA GLU A 230 -1.01 12.31 -1.57
C GLU A 230 -0.48 12.14 -3.01
N GLU A 231 0.82 12.34 -3.24
CA GLU A 231 1.43 12.17 -4.56
C GLU A 231 1.43 10.69 -4.97
N LEU A 232 1.62 9.79 -4.02
CA LEU A 232 1.47 8.36 -4.26
C LEU A 232 -0.01 7.97 -4.41
N ALA A 233 -0.88 8.52 -3.57
CA ALA A 233 -2.30 8.22 -3.58
C ALA A 233 -2.96 8.59 -4.92
N ALA A 234 -2.55 9.69 -5.54
CA ALA A 234 -3.02 10.10 -6.86
C ALA A 234 -2.72 9.04 -7.94
N LEU A 235 -1.52 8.44 -7.92
CA LEU A 235 -1.20 7.33 -8.82
C LEU A 235 -2.03 6.08 -8.50
N VAL A 236 -2.25 5.77 -7.23
CA VAL A 236 -3.09 4.63 -6.82
C VAL A 236 -4.52 4.80 -7.32
N ALA A 237 -5.11 5.99 -7.15
CA ALA A 237 -6.45 6.30 -7.67
C ALA A 237 -6.51 6.19 -9.21
N PHE A 238 -5.49 6.68 -9.90
CA PHE A 238 -5.40 6.52 -11.37
C PHE A 238 -5.34 5.04 -11.77
N LEU A 239 -4.47 4.23 -11.14
CA LEU A 239 -4.37 2.79 -11.45
C LEU A 239 -5.63 2.00 -11.08
N ALA A 240 -6.39 2.47 -10.10
CA ALA A 240 -7.68 1.89 -9.71
C ALA A 240 -8.83 2.30 -10.66
N SER A 241 -8.60 3.20 -11.59
CA SER A 241 -9.62 3.82 -12.45
C SER A 241 -9.94 3.04 -13.72
N GLU A 242 -11.00 3.47 -14.41
CA GLU A 242 -11.30 3.03 -15.78
C GLU A 242 -10.25 3.53 -16.79
N ARG A 243 -9.56 4.63 -16.47
CA ARG A 243 -8.54 5.23 -17.36
C ARG A 243 -7.27 4.39 -17.46
N ALA A 244 -7.03 3.54 -16.44
CA ALA A 244 -5.89 2.61 -16.42
C ALA A 244 -6.25 1.18 -16.86
N SER A 245 -7.39 0.98 -17.53
CA SER A 245 -7.92 -0.35 -17.89
C SER A 245 -6.99 -1.20 -18.75
N TYR A 246 -6.02 -0.60 -19.45
CA TYR A 246 -5.03 -1.31 -20.25
C TYR A 246 -3.63 -1.36 -19.63
N ILE A 247 -3.52 -0.99 -18.34
CA ILE A 247 -2.27 -1.03 -17.58
C ILE A 247 -2.36 -2.18 -16.57
N THR A 248 -1.58 -3.24 -16.78
CA THR A 248 -1.53 -4.39 -15.86
C THR A 248 -0.14 -5.02 -15.83
N GLY A 249 0.24 -5.59 -14.68
CA GLY A 249 1.53 -6.27 -14.49
C GLY A 249 2.73 -5.32 -14.44
N THR A 250 2.52 -4.03 -14.14
CA THR A 250 3.59 -3.03 -14.05
C THR A 250 3.95 -2.69 -12.60
N THR A 251 5.15 -2.14 -12.44
CA THR A 251 5.63 -1.57 -11.17
C THR A 251 6.11 -0.15 -11.43
N ILE A 252 5.38 0.82 -10.92
CA ILE A 252 5.64 2.26 -11.14
C ILE A 252 6.24 2.86 -9.88
N GLN A 253 7.39 3.52 -10.02
CA GLN A 253 8.05 4.26 -8.94
C GLN A 253 7.36 5.62 -8.71
N VAL A 254 7.25 6.00 -7.44
CA VAL A 254 6.91 7.36 -6.98
C VAL A 254 8.00 7.75 -5.98
N ASP A 255 9.14 8.20 -6.50
CA ASP A 255 10.39 8.27 -5.74
C ASP A 255 11.22 9.55 -5.97
N GLY A 256 10.67 10.53 -6.68
CA GLY A 256 11.39 11.79 -6.97
C GLY A 256 12.65 11.59 -7.82
N GLY A 257 12.75 10.48 -8.57
CA GLY A 257 13.90 10.14 -9.40
C GLY A 257 15.05 9.49 -8.64
N ALA A 258 14.81 8.99 -7.42
CA ALA A 258 15.85 8.35 -6.60
C ALA A 258 16.43 7.09 -7.25
N TYR A 259 15.60 6.27 -7.89
CA TYR A 259 16.04 5.11 -8.65
C TYR A 259 16.66 5.54 -9.99
N ARG A 260 17.89 5.10 -10.25
CA ARG A 260 18.66 5.51 -11.44
C ARG A 260 18.74 4.45 -12.54
N GLY A 261 18.11 3.31 -12.36
CA GLY A 261 18.04 2.27 -13.38
C GLY A 261 17.05 2.60 -14.49
N LEU A 262 17.24 2.00 -15.64
CA LEU A 262 16.34 2.19 -16.80
C LEU A 262 15.10 1.31 -16.73
N MET A 263 15.13 0.21 -15.93
CA MET A 263 14.02 -0.76 -15.84
C MET A 263 13.72 -1.10 -14.38
#